data_c827efd4da4d88fdffbe3cf9159573f7
#
_entry.id   c827efd4da4d88fdffbe3cf9159573f7
#
_cell.length_a   1.000
_cell.length_b   1.000
_cell.length_c   1.000
_cell.angle_alpha   90.00
_cell.angle_beta   90.00
_cell.angle_gamma   90.00
#
_symmetry.space_group_name_H-M   'P 1'
#
loop_
_entity.id
_entity.type
_entity.pdbx_description
1 polymer ?
#
loop_
_entity_poly.entity_id
_entity_poly.type
_entity_poly.pdbx_seq_one_letter_code
_entity_poly.pdbx_strand_id
1 'polypeptide(L)'
;RVNVDTDIIIPKQFLKSIKRTGFGQNLFDELRYLDVGYPEQNCSSRPLNMKFPLNQERYEHASILLTRKNFGCGSSREHAPWALEDYGFKVLIAPSFADIFYNNCFKNGILPITLVDSEVEFLFEKLYSTENFSLCIDLVNQSVKSNFGEEFEFKFIIDSFYKDCLIQGLDEIDLTLKDREAIKKFEKQREKICPWVFGAIK
;
A
#
# COMPACT_ATOMS: atom_id res chain seq x y z
N ARG A 1 -3.24 9.22 14.03
CA ARG A 1 -2.88 10.55 13.53
C ARG A 1 -3.58 10.78 12.19
N VAL A 2 -4.17 11.96 12.00
CA VAL A 2 -4.73 12.41 10.72
C VAL A 2 -3.64 13.01 9.82
N ASN A 3 -3.90 13.12 8.51
CA ASN A 3 -3.02 13.76 7.53
C ASN A 3 -1.58 13.19 7.58
N VAL A 4 -1.46 11.88 7.60
CA VAL A 4 -0.15 11.23 7.44
C VAL A 4 0.23 11.33 5.97
N ASP A 5 1.19 12.18 5.68
CA ASP A 5 1.65 12.44 4.32
C ASP A 5 2.71 11.42 3.85
N THR A 6 3.00 11.46 2.57
CA THR A 6 3.95 10.53 1.95
C THR A 6 5.39 10.74 2.42
N ASP A 7 5.77 11.94 2.91
CA ASP A 7 7.08 12.20 3.52
C ASP A 7 7.21 11.55 4.90
N ILE A 8 6.10 11.47 5.64
CA ILE A 8 6.05 10.73 6.92
C ILE A 8 6.12 9.22 6.65
N ILE A 9 5.44 8.71 5.59
CA ILE A 9 5.45 7.30 5.24
C ILE A 9 6.84 6.86 4.81
N ILE A 10 7.46 7.61 3.89
CA ILE A 10 8.83 7.38 3.43
C ILE A 10 9.54 8.71 3.18
N PRO A 11 10.52 9.10 4.03
CA PRO A 11 11.23 10.37 3.89
C PRO A 11 11.99 10.51 2.57
N LYS A 12 12.05 11.73 2.08
CA LYS A 12 12.59 12.09 0.75
C LYS A 12 14.01 11.61 0.47
N GLN A 13 14.86 11.49 1.50
CA GLN A 13 16.25 11.03 1.35
C GLN A 13 16.35 9.61 0.79
N PHE A 14 15.33 8.76 1.02
CA PHE A 14 15.31 7.37 0.56
C PHE A 14 14.82 7.21 -0.89
N LEU A 15 14.27 8.26 -1.50
CA LEU A 15 13.68 8.22 -2.84
C LEU A 15 14.71 8.14 -3.99
N LYS A 16 15.99 8.19 -3.67
CA LYS A 16 17.07 8.13 -4.68
C LYS A 16 17.33 6.72 -5.21
N SER A 17 16.79 5.70 -4.57
CA SER A 17 16.95 4.31 -5.03
C SER A 17 16.10 4.04 -6.27
N ILE A 18 16.70 3.36 -7.24
CA ILE A 18 16.02 2.84 -8.44
C ILE A 18 15.38 1.47 -8.21
N LYS A 19 15.64 0.83 -7.06
CA LYS A 19 15.05 -0.46 -6.70
C LYS A 19 13.63 -0.25 -6.19
N ARG A 20 12.76 -1.24 -6.37
CA ARG A 20 11.38 -1.24 -5.84
C ARG A 20 11.25 -1.88 -4.46
N THR A 21 12.31 -2.52 -3.96
CA THR A 21 12.36 -3.26 -2.69
C THR A 21 13.44 -2.73 -1.78
N GLY A 22 13.36 -3.04 -0.48
CA GLY A 22 14.28 -2.60 0.55
C GLY A 22 13.84 -1.32 1.26
N PHE A 23 12.62 -0.83 1.00
CA PHE A 23 12.08 0.37 1.64
C PHE A 23 11.37 0.09 2.96
N GLY A 24 10.96 -1.15 3.24
CA GLY A 24 10.22 -1.51 4.45
C GLY A 24 10.98 -1.18 5.73
N GLN A 25 12.30 -1.30 5.74
CA GLN A 25 13.12 -0.89 6.86
C GLN A 25 13.09 0.62 7.14
N ASN A 26 12.78 1.44 6.13
CA ASN A 26 12.70 2.90 6.21
C ASN A 26 11.25 3.40 6.28
N LEU A 27 10.28 2.49 6.36
CA LEU A 27 8.88 2.85 6.56
C LEU A 27 8.71 3.62 7.87
N PHE A 28 8.09 4.81 7.81
CA PHE A 28 7.93 5.72 8.95
C PHE A 28 9.26 6.04 9.67
N ASP A 29 10.35 6.17 8.94
CA ASP A 29 11.71 6.29 9.48
C ASP A 29 11.82 7.32 10.61
N GLU A 30 11.33 8.55 10.41
CA GLU A 30 11.37 9.63 11.39
C GLU A 30 10.57 9.36 12.67
N LEU A 31 9.63 8.40 12.62
CA LEU A 31 8.81 8.02 13.77
C LEU A 31 9.31 6.74 14.44
N ARG A 32 9.90 5.82 13.66
CA ARG A 32 10.38 4.52 14.13
C ARG A 32 11.73 4.58 14.81
N TYR A 33 12.59 5.48 14.36
CA TYR A 33 13.97 5.60 14.89
C TYR A 33 14.18 6.89 15.67
N LEU A 34 15.15 6.88 16.57
CA LEU A 34 15.53 8.05 17.38
C LEU A 34 16.66 8.87 16.73
N ASP A 35 17.30 8.34 15.70
CA ASP A 35 18.33 8.99 14.89
C ASP A 35 17.79 9.34 13.51
N VAL A 36 18.53 10.16 12.78
CA VAL A 36 18.19 10.52 11.39
C VAL A 36 18.69 9.42 10.45
N GLY A 37 17.79 8.86 9.64
CA GLY A 37 18.11 7.86 8.64
C GLY A 37 18.77 8.44 7.38
N TYR A 38 19.63 7.64 6.74
CA TYR A 38 20.22 7.97 5.44
C TYR A 38 20.23 6.73 4.53
N PRO A 39 20.32 6.92 3.20
CA PRO A 39 20.32 5.81 2.25
C PRO A 39 21.45 4.79 2.56
N GLU A 40 21.12 3.50 2.35
CA GLU A 40 22.04 2.37 2.53
C GLU A 40 22.53 2.14 3.99
N GLN A 41 21.96 2.85 4.95
CA GLN A 41 22.24 2.62 6.37
C GLN A 41 21.73 1.26 6.82
N ASN A 42 22.53 0.54 7.60
CA ASN A 42 22.08 -0.67 8.26
C ASN A 42 21.08 -0.32 9.38
N CYS A 43 19.81 -0.64 9.17
CA CYS A 43 18.76 -0.30 10.12
C CYS A 43 18.69 -1.23 11.34
N SER A 44 19.32 -2.41 11.32
CA SER A 44 19.25 -3.38 12.43
C SER A 44 19.91 -2.92 13.72
N SER A 45 20.87 -1.97 13.64
CA SER A 45 21.58 -1.41 14.78
C SER A 45 21.10 -0.02 15.20
N ARG A 46 20.07 0.52 14.56
CA ARG A 46 19.56 1.86 14.85
C ARG A 46 18.72 1.87 16.13
N PRO A 47 18.79 2.96 16.92
CA PRO A 47 18.00 3.09 18.14
C PRO A 47 16.52 3.21 17.80
N LEU A 48 15.70 2.27 18.28
CA LEU A 48 14.26 2.23 18.04
C LEU A 48 13.50 3.14 18.99
N ASN A 49 12.52 3.85 18.46
CA ASN A 49 11.51 4.54 19.24
C ASN A 49 10.43 3.55 19.71
N MET A 50 10.56 2.99 20.90
CA MET A 50 9.64 2.00 21.46
C MET A 50 8.22 2.54 21.74
N LYS A 51 8.01 3.86 21.67
CA LYS A 51 6.66 4.47 21.75
C LYS A 51 5.90 4.38 20.43
N PHE A 52 6.58 4.14 19.33
CA PHE A 52 5.93 3.99 18.03
C PHE A 52 5.37 2.58 17.86
N PRO A 53 4.09 2.44 17.43
CA PRO A 53 3.41 1.13 17.42
C PRO A 53 4.19 0.03 16.68
N LEU A 54 4.74 0.31 15.50
CA LEU A 54 5.42 -0.72 14.70
C LEU A 54 6.74 -1.25 15.31
N ASN A 55 7.21 -0.65 16.38
CA ASN A 55 8.38 -1.13 17.13
C ASN A 55 7.99 -1.93 18.37
N GLN A 56 6.69 -2.10 18.63
CA GLN A 56 6.19 -2.88 19.76
C GLN A 56 5.97 -4.32 19.33
N GLU A 57 6.41 -5.27 20.11
CA GLU A 57 6.28 -6.72 19.89
C GLU A 57 4.82 -7.13 19.58
N ARG A 58 3.86 -6.48 20.23
CA ARG A 58 2.43 -6.69 20.03
C ARG A 58 1.98 -6.56 18.56
N TYR A 59 2.66 -5.72 17.76
CA TYR A 59 2.29 -5.43 16.37
C TYR A 59 3.30 -6.01 15.38
N GLU A 60 4.21 -6.84 15.87
CA GLU A 60 5.12 -7.58 15.01
C GLU A 60 4.32 -8.47 14.03
N HIS A 61 4.71 -8.49 12.78
CA HIS A 61 4.03 -9.22 11.71
C HIS A 61 2.60 -8.75 11.37
N ALA A 62 2.17 -7.56 11.83
CA ALA A 62 0.87 -7.01 11.43
C ALA A 62 0.82 -6.77 9.92
N SER A 63 -0.21 -7.32 9.26
CA SER A 63 -0.46 -7.16 7.82
C SER A 63 -1.58 -6.16 7.51
N ILE A 64 -2.26 -5.65 8.52
CA ILE A 64 -3.33 -4.66 8.41
C ILE A 64 -2.90 -3.40 9.17
N LEU A 65 -2.93 -2.25 8.50
CA LEU A 65 -2.64 -0.95 9.10
C LEU A 65 -3.92 -0.14 9.26
N LEU A 66 -4.28 0.17 10.51
CA LEU A 66 -5.35 1.13 10.81
C LEU A 66 -4.77 2.54 10.81
N THR A 67 -5.40 3.43 10.06
CA THR A 67 -4.99 4.84 9.97
C THR A 67 -6.19 5.76 10.14
N ARG A 68 -5.92 7.05 10.27
CA ARG A 68 -6.95 8.07 10.36
C ARG A 68 -7.09 8.78 9.03
N LYS A 69 -8.02 9.74 8.98
CA LYS A 69 -8.41 10.51 7.81
C LYS A 69 -7.25 11.09 7.01
N ASN A 70 -7.40 11.08 5.68
CA ASN A 70 -6.50 11.67 4.70
C ASN A 70 -5.09 11.08 4.74
N PHE A 71 -5.02 9.73 4.78
CA PHE A 71 -3.75 9.00 4.76
C PHE A 71 -3.13 9.02 3.36
N GLY A 72 -1.80 9.16 3.29
CA GLY A 72 -1.06 9.22 2.04
C GLY A 72 -1.20 10.57 1.29
N CYS A 73 -1.58 11.65 2.00
CA CYS A 73 -1.62 12.98 1.42
C CYS A 73 -0.21 13.50 1.06
N GLY A 74 -0.15 14.69 0.46
CA GLY A 74 1.11 15.31 0.06
C GLY A 74 1.54 14.92 -1.36
N SER A 75 2.84 14.84 -1.60
CA SER A 75 3.38 14.58 -2.94
C SER A 75 3.06 13.17 -3.43
N SER A 76 2.72 13.05 -4.71
CA SER A 76 2.52 11.73 -5.32
C SER A 76 3.84 10.96 -5.36
N ARG A 77 3.94 9.89 -4.56
CA ARG A 77 5.14 9.04 -4.46
C ARG A 77 4.75 7.59 -4.43
N GLU A 78 5.17 6.87 -5.43
CA GLU A 78 4.97 5.43 -5.52
C GLU A 78 5.78 4.65 -4.46
N HIS A 79 6.87 5.24 -3.98
CA HIS A 79 7.69 4.68 -2.90
C HIS A 79 6.92 4.50 -1.58
N ALA A 80 5.85 5.28 -1.33
CA ALA A 80 5.08 5.14 -0.11
C ALA A 80 4.31 3.80 -0.07
N PRO A 81 3.54 3.41 -1.09
CA PRO A 81 3.01 2.05 -1.19
C PRO A 81 4.08 0.96 -1.21
N TRP A 82 5.23 1.15 -1.89
CA TRP A 82 6.31 0.18 -1.88
C TRP A 82 6.85 -0.07 -0.47
N ALA A 83 7.06 0.99 0.31
CA ALA A 83 7.54 0.86 1.68
C ALA A 83 6.55 0.11 2.58
N LEU A 84 5.26 0.35 2.39
CA LEU A 84 4.20 -0.35 3.12
C LEU A 84 4.12 -1.83 2.75
N GLU A 85 4.16 -2.14 1.45
CA GLU A 85 4.13 -3.51 0.93
C GLU A 85 5.37 -4.30 1.36
N ASP A 86 6.55 -3.72 1.20
CA ASP A 86 7.84 -4.32 1.54
C ASP A 86 7.99 -4.53 3.08
N TYR A 87 7.32 -3.71 3.90
CA TYR A 87 7.20 -3.93 5.34
C TYR A 87 6.29 -5.11 5.69
N GLY A 88 5.33 -5.45 4.83
CA GLY A 88 4.40 -6.56 4.99
C GLY A 88 2.92 -6.18 5.08
N PHE A 89 2.58 -4.90 4.96
CA PHE A 89 1.16 -4.50 4.94
C PHE A 89 0.49 -4.91 3.63
N LYS A 90 -0.65 -5.58 3.76
CA LYS A 90 -1.51 -5.99 2.64
C LYS A 90 -2.82 -5.22 2.60
N VAL A 91 -3.26 -4.70 3.74
CA VAL A 91 -4.51 -3.95 3.88
C VAL A 91 -4.27 -2.66 4.67
N LEU A 92 -4.84 -1.57 4.19
CA LEU A 92 -4.90 -0.29 4.89
C LEU A 92 -6.36 0.04 5.15
N ILE A 93 -6.71 0.45 6.38
CA ILE A 93 -8.08 0.85 6.74
C ILE A 93 -8.05 2.30 7.25
N ALA A 94 -8.83 3.17 6.62
CA ALA A 94 -8.91 4.58 6.98
C ALA A 94 -10.29 5.18 6.65
N PRO A 95 -10.65 6.31 7.27
CA PRO A 95 -11.84 7.06 6.86
C PRO A 95 -11.70 7.71 5.47
N SER A 96 -10.48 8.04 5.06
CA SER A 96 -10.18 8.52 3.71
C SER A 96 -8.69 8.43 3.39
N PHE A 97 -8.41 8.33 2.11
CA PHE A 97 -7.07 8.36 1.53
C PHE A 97 -6.94 9.52 0.55
N ALA A 98 -5.72 9.96 0.24
CA ALA A 98 -5.48 10.81 -0.91
C ALA A 98 -5.65 10.00 -2.21
N ASP A 99 -6.31 10.57 -3.22
CA ASP A 99 -6.72 9.85 -4.44
C ASP A 99 -5.57 9.14 -5.16
N ILE A 100 -4.44 9.82 -5.34
CA ILE A 100 -3.29 9.25 -6.03
C ILE A 100 -2.69 8.11 -5.21
N PHE A 101 -2.58 8.27 -3.88
CA PHE A 101 -2.08 7.23 -2.99
C PHE A 101 -3.00 6.00 -3.01
N TYR A 102 -4.32 6.21 -2.95
CA TYR A 102 -5.33 5.17 -3.04
C TYR A 102 -5.17 4.31 -4.29
N ASN A 103 -5.05 4.96 -5.45
CA ASN A 103 -4.84 4.26 -6.72
C ASN A 103 -3.49 3.52 -6.79
N ASN A 104 -2.43 4.12 -6.24
CA ASN A 104 -1.12 3.49 -6.21
C ASN A 104 -1.06 2.27 -5.28
N CYS A 105 -1.89 2.21 -4.24
CA CYS A 105 -2.01 1.01 -3.40
C CYS A 105 -2.43 -0.22 -4.22
N PHE A 106 -3.46 -0.11 -5.05
CA PHE A 106 -3.92 -1.23 -5.89
C PHE A 106 -2.86 -1.71 -6.88
N LYS A 107 -2.11 -0.78 -7.49
CA LYS A 107 -1.01 -1.12 -8.41
C LYS A 107 0.11 -1.93 -7.75
N ASN A 108 0.21 -1.84 -6.43
CA ASN A 108 1.21 -2.52 -5.63
C ASN A 108 0.62 -3.64 -4.76
N GLY A 109 -0.57 -4.13 -5.08
CA GLY A 109 -1.20 -5.27 -4.40
C GLY A 109 -1.64 -5.00 -2.97
N ILE A 110 -1.78 -3.73 -2.57
CA ILE A 110 -2.31 -3.32 -1.27
C ILE A 110 -3.79 -2.98 -1.44
N LEU A 111 -4.63 -3.47 -0.53
CA LEU A 111 -6.05 -3.16 -0.47
C LEU A 111 -6.31 -1.97 0.47
N PRO A 112 -6.59 -0.76 -0.03
CA PRO A 112 -7.06 0.35 0.80
C PRO A 112 -8.58 0.26 0.98
N ILE A 113 -9.02 0.14 2.24
CA ILE A 113 -10.43 0.04 2.64
C ILE A 113 -10.84 1.37 3.26
N THR A 114 -11.91 1.96 2.73
CA THR A 114 -12.55 3.13 3.33
C THR A 114 -13.74 2.69 4.16
N LEU A 115 -13.74 3.04 5.46
CA LEU A 115 -14.84 2.87 6.40
C LEU A 115 -15.24 4.23 6.96
N VAL A 116 -16.44 4.38 7.52
CA VAL A 116 -16.83 5.64 8.15
C VAL A 116 -16.02 5.88 9.45
N ASP A 117 -15.89 7.16 9.84
CA ASP A 117 -15.05 7.54 10.99
C ASP A 117 -15.41 6.74 12.27
N SER A 118 -16.70 6.51 12.54
CA SER A 118 -17.15 5.76 13.72
C SER A 118 -16.72 4.29 13.71
N GLU A 119 -16.70 3.64 12.55
CA GLU A 119 -16.23 2.26 12.41
C GLU A 119 -14.71 2.17 12.62
N VAL A 120 -13.97 3.12 12.07
CA VAL A 120 -12.51 3.18 12.27
C VAL A 120 -12.17 3.45 13.74
N GLU A 121 -12.88 4.36 14.43
CA GLU A 121 -12.68 4.57 15.87
C GLU A 121 -13.02 3.31 16.68
N PHE A 122 -14.10 2.62 16.37
CA PHE A 122 -14.45 1.34 16.97
C PHE A 122 -13.32 0.32 16.82
N LEU A 123 -12.73 0.21 15.61
CA LEU A 123 -11.58 -0.68 15.38
C LEU A 123 -10.36 -0.27 16.23
N PHE A 124 -10.08 1.02 16.40
CA PHE A 124 -9.02 1.49 17.29
C PHE A 124 -9.29 1.14 18.75
N GLU A 125 -10.52 1.33 19.24
CA GLU A 125 -10.90 0.97 20.61
C GLU A 125 -10.70 -0.54 20.85
N LYS A 126 -11.16 -1.38 19.93
CA LYS A 126 -10.94 -2.83 19.99
C LYS A 126 -9.48 -3.21 19.95
N LEU A 127 -8.69 -2.59 19.07
CA LEU A 127 -7.24 -2.81 18.97
C LEU A 127 -6.53 -2.51 20.29
N TYR A 128 -6.92 -1.45 21.00
CA TYR A 128 -6.27 -1.07 22.25
C TYR A 128 -6.76 -1.89 23.45
N SER A 129 -8.01 -2.33 23.47
CA SER A 129 -8.63 -3.05 24.58
C SER A 129 -8.47 -4.57 24.52
N THR A 130 -8.16 -5.14 23.34
CA THR A 130 -8.14 -6.60 23.15
C THR A 130 -6.72 -7.07 22.83
N GLU A 131 -6.20 -8.02 23.57
CA GLU A 131 -4.96 -8.71 23.23
C GLU A 131 -5.17 -9.59 21.99
N ASN A 132 -4.14 -9.66 21.13
CA ASN A 132 -4.16 -10.47 19.90
C ASN A 132 -5.35 -10.14 18.97
N PHE A 133 -5.79 -8.87 18.96
CA PHE A 133 -6.84 -8.41 18.07
C PHE A 133 -6.49 -8.67 16.61
N SER A 134 -7.37 -9.37 15.90
CA SER A 134 -7.19 -9.67 14.48
C SER A 134 -8.50 -9.53 13.71
N LEU A 135 -8.35 -9.19 12.43
CA LEU A 135 -9.46 -8.98 11.51
C LEU A 135 -9.39 -10.00 10.36
N CYS A 136 -10.56 -10.43 9.91
CA CYS A 136 -10.73 -11.16 8.67
C CYS A 136 -11.22 -10.20 7.59
N ILE A 137 -10.48 -10.10 6.50
CA ILE A 137 -10.84 -9.28 5.33
C ILE A 137 -11.31 -10.20 4.22
N ASP A 138 -12.58 -10.06 3.85
CA ASP A 138 -13.18 -10.78 2.74
C ASP A 138 -13.34 -9.84 1.55
N LEU A 139 -12.41 -9.94 0.60
CA LEU A 139 -12.43 -9.11 -0.61
C LEU A 139 -13.59 -9.47 -1.53
N VAL A 140 -13.99 -10.73 -1.57
CA VAL A 140 -15.09 -11.20 -2.45
C VAL A 140 -16.42 -10.62 -1.97
N ASN A 141 -16.70 -10.72 -0.67
CA ASN A 141 -17.92 -10.21 -0.05
C ASN A 141 -17.79 -8.75 0.41
N GLN A 142 -16.60 -8.14 0.23
CA GLN A 142 -16.27 -6.76 0.62
C GLN A 142 -16.65 -6.48 2.07
N SER A 143 -16.09 -7.27 2.99
CA SER A 143 -16.36 -7.13 4.42
C SER A 143 -15.11 -7.23 5.28
N VAL A 144 -15.16 -6.51 6.39
CA VAL A 144 -14.20 -6.53 7.50
C VAL A 144 -14.91 -7.12 8.70
N LYS A 145 -14.40 -8.22 9.24
CA LYS A 145 -15.00 -8.94 10.37
C LYS A 145 -14.01 -9.12 11.51
N SER A 146 -14.54 -9.26 12.72
CA SER A 146 -13.75 -9.78 13.84
C SER A 146 -13.37 -11.23 13.58
N ASN A 147 -12.14 -11.59 13.91
CA ASN A 147 -11.69 -12.99 13.86
C ASN A 147 -11.86 -13.69 15.21
N PHE A 148 -11.95 -12.91 16.33
CA PHE A 148 -12.15 -13.41 17.70
C PHE A 148 -12.94 -12.40 18.53
N GLY A 149 -13.70 -12.89 19.49
CA GLY A 149 -14.42 -12.10 20.47
C GLY A 149 -15.78 -11.62 20.00
N GLU A 150 -16.09 -10.35 20.25
CA GLU A 150 -17.35 -9.74 19.86
C GLU A 150 -17.48 -9.72 18.32
N GLU A 151 -18.57 -10.30 17.82
CA GLU A 151 -18.83 -10.36 16.39
C GLU A 151 -19.30 -8.99 15.87
N PHE A 152 -18.60 -8.50 14.84
CA PHE A 152 -19.02 -7.35 14.03
C PHE A 152 -18.67 -7.58 12.57
N GLU A 153 -19.39 -6.92 11.69
CA GLU A 153 -19.13 -6.92 10.26
C GLU A 153 -19.34 -5.52 9.71
N PHE A 154 -18.30 -4.95 9.11
CA PHE A 154 -18.37 -3.71 8.34
C PHE A 154 -18.26 -4.02 6.86
N LYS A 155 -19.06 -3.32 6.04
CA LYS A 155 -19.01 -3.44 4.58
C LYS A 155 -18.22 -2.28 3.99
N PHE A 156 -17.45 -2.58 2.96
CA PHE A 156 -16.74 -1.58 2.18
C PHE A 156 -17.06 -1.73 0.69
N ILE A 157 -16.84 -0.67 -0.07
CA ILE A 157 -17.05 -0.66 -1.51
C ILE A 157 -15.70 -0.44 -2.19
N ILE A 158 -15.43 -1.26 -3.19
CA ILE A 158 -14.27 -1.15 -4.05
C ILE A 158 -14.72 -1.28 -5.50
N ASP A 159 -14.10 -0.53 -6.39
CA ASP A 159 -14.35 -0.65 -7.83
C ASP A 159 -14.08 -2.08 -8.31
N SER A 160 -14.98 -2.61 -9.15
CA SER A 160 -14.90 -3.99 -9.63
C SER A 160 -13.60 -4.29 -10.38
N PHE A 161 -13.09 -3.34 -11.12
CA PHE A 161 -11.81 -3.48 -11.82
C PHE A 161 -10.64 -3.72 -10.86
N TYR A 162 -10.51 -2.90 -9.80
CA TYR A 162 -9.46 -3.10 -8.79
C TYR A 162 -9.65 -4.39 -8.00
N LYS A 163 -10.91 -4.74 -7.70
CA LYS A 163 -11.23 -6.02 -7.06
C LYS A 163 -10.74 -7.20 -7.87
N ASP A 164 -11.04 -7.22 -9.17
CA ASP A 164 -10.62 -8.29 -10.07
C ASP A 164 -9.10 -8.36 -10.21
N CYS A 165 -8.42 -7.21 -10.30
CA CYS A 165 -6.96 -7.15 -10.33
C CYS A 165 -6.35 -7.78 -9.07
N LEU A 166 -6.83 -7.43 -7.87
CA LEU A 166 -6.33 -7.98 -6.61
C LEU A 166 -6.60 -9.47 -6.46
N ILE A 167 -7.81 -9.95 -6.85
CA ILE A 167 -8.17 -11.37 -6.77
C ILE A 167 -7.31 -12.23 -7.72
N GLN A 168 -7.03 -11.71 -8.92
CA GLN A 168 -6.27 -12.42 -9.94
C GLN A 168 -4.76 -12.19 -9.84
N GLY A 169 -4.31 -11.27 -8.97
CA GLY A 169 -2.90 -10.88 -8.85
C GLY A 169 -2.34 -10.23 -10.12
N LEU A 170 -3.18 -9.47 -10.86
CA LEU A 170 -2.80 -8.85 -12.12
C LEU A 170 -2.15 -7.49 -11.89
N ASP A 171 -1.01 -7.27 -12.53
CA ASP A 171 -0.39 -5.97 -12.65
C ASP A 171 -0.79 -5.24 -13.96
N GLU A 172 -0.29 -4.02 -14.17
CA GLU A 172 -0.59 -3.23 -15.37
C GLU A 172 -0.06 -3.90 -16.64
N ILE A 173 1.01 -4.68 -16.55
CA ILE A 173 1.59 -5.43 -17.67
C ILE A 173 0.68 -6.61 -18.03
N ASP A 174 0.24 -7.36 -17.03
CA ASP A 174 -0.67 -8.50 -17.22
C ASP A 174 -1.98 -8.07 -17.86
N LEU A 175 -2.52 -6.91 -17.45
CA LEU A 175 -3.70 -6.32 -18.08
C LEU A 175 -3.48 -6.01 -19.55
N THR A 176 -2.33 -5.42 -19.90
CA THR A 176 -1.96 -5.13 -21.29
C THR A 176 -1.76 -6.40 -22.11
N LEU A 177 -1.20 -7.45 -21.49
CA LEU A 177 -0.96 -8.74 -22.14
C LEU A 177 -2.24 -9.50 -22.51
N LYS A 178 -3.38 -9.18 -21.89
CA LYS A 178 -4.69 -9.71 -22.34
C LYS A 178 -5.00 -9.34 -23.79
N ASP A 179 -4.54 -8.18 -24.24
CA ASP A 179 -4.75 -7.67 -25.59
C ASP A 179 -3.56 -7.93 -26.55
N ARG A 180 -2.67 -8.86 -26.17
CA ARG A 180 -1.41 -9.13 -26.89
C ARG A 180 -1.59 -9.32 -28.39
N GLU A 181 -2.61 -10.05 -28.82
CA GLU A 181 -2.84 -10.33 -30.25
C GLU A 181 -3.32 -9.06 -31.00
N ALA A 182 -4.14 -8.23 -30.35
CA ALA A 182 -4.57 -6.95 -30.92
C ALA A 182 -3.37 -5.98 -31.05
N ILE A 183 -2.51 -5.93 -30.01
CA ILE A 183 -1.29 -5.13 -30.01
C ILE A 183 -0.35 -5.56 -31.13
N LYS A 184 -0.06 -6.86 -31.26
CA LYS A 184 0.79 -7.39 -32.33
C LYS A 184 0.24 -7.07 -33.73
N LYS A 185 -1.08 -7.16 -33.92
CA LYS A 185 -1.72 -6.80 -35.18
C LYS A 185 -1.54 -5.33 -35.49
N PHE A 186 -1.73 -4.47 -34.52
CA PHE A 186 -1.51 -3.03 -34.65
C PHE A 186 -0.04 -2.71 -34.99
N GLU A 187 0.91 -3.29 -34.26
CA GLU A 187 2.34 -3.09 -34.48
C GLU A 187 2.74 -3.46 -35.90
N LYS A 188 2.31 -4.64 -36.41
CA LYS A 188 2.58 -5.06 -37.80
C LYS A 188 2.01 -4.12 -38.84
N GLN A 189 0.84 -3.51 -38.57
CA GLN A 189 0.27 -2.50 -39.47
C GLN A 189 1.07 -1.18 -39.41
N ARG A 190 1.42 -0.77 -38.18
CA ARG A 190 2.16 0.45 -37.91
C ARG A 190 3.57 0.43 -38.51
N GLU A 191 4.26 -0.70 -38.44
CA GLU A 191 5.58 -0.90 -39.00
C GLU A 191 5.60 -0.61 -40.51
N LYS A 192 4.54 -0.99 -41.26
CA LYS A 192 4.41 -0.70 -42.68
C LYS A 192 4.22 0.79 -42.99
N ILE A 193 3.54 1.52 -42.11
CA ILE A 193 3.19 2.94 -42.32
C ILE A 193 4.29 3.84 -41.77
N CYS A 194 4.91 3.46 -40.64
CA CYS A 194 5.88 4.25 -39.91
C CYS A 194 7.12 3.41 -39.52
N PRO A 195 7.91 2.90 -40.51
CA PRO A 195 9.03 1.99 -40.23
C PRO A 195 10.11 2.61 -39.35
N TRP A 196 10.25 3.93 -39.33
CA TRP A 196 11.21 4.65 -38.48
C TRP A 196 10.94 4.51 -36.97
N VAL A 197 9.71 4.18 -36.55
CA VAL A 197 9.36 3.96 -35.13
C VAL A 197 9.93 2.63 -34.63
N PHE A 198 10.20 1.68 -35.52
CA PHE A 198 10.66 0.33 -35.21
C PHE A 198 12.17 0.14 -35.46
N GLY A 199 12.93 1.22 -35.49
CA GLY A 199 14.39 1.17 -35.62
C GLY A 199 14.91 0.87 -37.00
N ALA A 200 14.08 0.90 -38.03
CA ALA A 200 14.46 0.69 -39.44
C ALA A 200 15.08 1.92 -40.09
N ILE A 201 15.67 2.84 -39.34
CA ILE A 201 16.50 3.91 -39.87
C ILE A 201 17.92 3.34 -40.03
N LYS A 202 18.27 2.95 -41.24
CA LYS A 202 19.66 2.71 -41.63
C LYS A 202 20.32 4.03 -41.96
#